data_714a8571fa529f52005b356fa2e0610d
#
_entry.id   714a8571fa529f52005b356fa2e0610d
#
_cell.length_a   1.000
_cell.length_b   1.000
_cell.length_c   1.000
_cell.angle_alpha   90.00
_cell.angle_beta   90.00
_cell.angle_gamma   90.00
#
_symmetry.space_group_name_H-M   'P 1'
#
loop_
_entity.id
_entity.type
_entity.pdbx_description
1 polymer ?
#
loop_
_entity_poly.entity_id
_entity_poly.type
_entity_poly.pdbx_seq_one_letter_code
_entity_poly.pdbx_strand_id
1 'polypeptide(L)'
;MRKKWLYKVENDKISVLLSLIVTVIFAAVTAVLHGFIITLVFTIVMAALTLCSAYCFIFIKLLIGEDSFCHCKSPWDKKEYKYTDISEVWESTGKSVNGASQNYLNYRTPSGEVKKFYFSPCQYDEIAFLIEKIDKNYFNKEEADGSEDEQ
;
A
#
# COMPACT_ATOMS: atom_id res chain seq x y z
N MET A 1 -17.92 16.74 -8.42
CA MET A 1 -18.09 15.31 -8.78
C MET A 1 -17.25 14.46 -7.87
N ARG A 2 -17.78 13.40 -7.26
CA ARG A 2 -16.96 12.43 -6.50
C ARG A 2 -16.26 11.53 -7.52
N LYS A 3 -14.91 11.53 -7.54
CA LYS A 3 -14.14 10.59 -8.35
C LYS A 3 -14.50 9.16 -7.96
N LYS A 4 -14.78 8.32 -8.95
CA LYS A 4 -15.09 6.90 -8.74
C LYS A 4 -13.77 6.13 -8.81
N TRP A 5 -13.35 5.58 -7.69
CA TRP A 5 -12.21 4.65 -7.64
C TRP A 5 -12.68 3.26 -8.05
N LEU A 6 -11.96 2.61 -8.95
CA LEU A 6 -12.27 1.27 -9.47
C LEU A 6 -11.78 0.20 -8.51
N TYR A 7 -10.55 0.35 -8.05
CA TYR A 7 -9.91 -0.61 -7.17
C TYR A 7 -9.29 0.06 -5.95
N LYS A 8 -9.16 -0.71 -4.88
CA LYS A 8 -8.55 -0.29 -3.62
C LYS A 8 -7.58 -1.37 -3.15
N VAL A 9 -6.29 -1.08 -3.26
CA VAL A 9 -5.23 -1.95 -2.75
C VAL A 9 -4.92 -1.54 -1.31
N GLU A 10 -5.10 -2.45 -0.36
CA GLU A 10 -4.95 -2.22 1.08
C GLU A 10 -4.00 -3.24 1.68
N ASN A 11 -3.50 -2.94 2.88
CA ASN A 11 -2.78 -3.93 3.68
C ASN A 11 -3.67 -5.11 4.05
N ASP A 12 -3.02 -6.24 4.40
CA ASP A 12 -3.71 -7.50 4.67
C ASP A 12 -4.61 -7.40 5.92
N LYS A 13 -5.92 -7.59 5.70
CA LYS A 13 -6.96 -7.61 6.76
C LYS A 13 -6.72 -8.72 7.78
N ILE A 14 -6.16 -9.84 7.34
CA ILE A 14 -5.91 -11.00 8.18
C ILE A 14 -4.87 -10.67 9.24
N SER A 15 -3.83 -9.94 8.87
CA SER A 15 -2.77 -9.52 9.81
C SER A 15 -3.32 -8.63 10.93
N VAL A 16 -4.22 -7.71 10.62
CA VAL A 16 -4.88 -6.84 11.62
C VAL A 16 -5.77 -7.65 12.55
N LEU A 17 -6.59 -8.56 11.99
CA LEU A 17 -7.47 -9.41 12.76
C LEU A 17 -6.68 -10.34 13.70
N LEU A 18 -5.61 -10.95 13.20
CA LEU A 18 -4.76 -11.84 13.98
C LEU A 18 -4.11 -11.09 15.16
N SER A 19 -3.55 -9.90 14.90
CA SER A 19 -2.93 -9.09 15.97
C SER A 19 -3.95 -8.65 17.03
N LEU A 20 -5.20 -8.37 16.63
CA LEU A 20 -6.29 -8.09 17.57
C LEU A 20 -6.62 -9.28 18.46
N ILE A 21 -6.77 -10.48 17.88
CA ILE A 21 -7.06 -11.70 18.62
C ILE A 21 -5.96 -11.98 19.64
N VAL A 22 -4.69 -11.91 19.23
CA VAL A 22 -3.55 -12.12 20.12
C VAL A 22 -3.56 -11.11 21.27
N THR A 23 -3.83 -9.84 20.99
CA THR A 23 -3.91 -8.78 22.02
C THR A 23 -5.00 -9.07 23.05
N VAL A 24 -6.18 -9.50 22.60
CA VAL A 24 -7.30 -9.86 23.49
C VAL A 24 -6.95 -11.06 24.38
N ILE A 25 -6.28 -12.08 23.83
CA ILE A 25 -5.82 -13.25 24.60
C ILE A 25 -4.83 -12.80 25.70
N PHE A 26 -3.84 -11.98 25.36
CA PHE A 26 -2.87 -11.49 26.35
C PHE A 26 -3.51 -10.61 27.42
N ALA A 27 -4.49 -9.77 27.05
CA ALA A 27 -5.23 -8.96 28.01
C ALA A 27 -6.02 -9.84 29.00
N ALA A 28 -6.68 -10.91 28.51
CA ALA A 28 -7.41 -11.87 29.35
C ALA A 28 -6.46 -12.62 30.29
N VAL A 29 -5.32 -13.09 29.81
CA VAL A 29 -4.28 -13.75 30.62
C VAL A 29 -3.74 -12.81 31.70
N THR A 30 -3.49 -11.55 31.37
CA THR A 30 -3.02 -10.55 32.34
C THR A 30 -4.06 -10.29 33.43
N ALA A 31 -5.34 -10.25 33.08
CA ALA A 31 -6.44 -10.07 34.04
C ALA A 31 -6.55 -11.25 35.01
N VAL A 32 -6.33 -12.48 34.55
CA VAL A 32 -6.41 -13.71 35.38
C VAL A 32 -5.21 -13.85 36.30
N LEU A 33 -4.01 -13.52 35.84
CA LEU A 33 -2.76 -13.73 36.57
C LEU A 33 -2.44 -12.66 37.62
N HIS A 34 -3.35 -11.73 37.89
CA HIS A 34 -3.27 -10.71 38.96
C HIS A 34 -1.85 -10.21 39.28
N GLY A 35 -1.28 -9.40 38.36
CA GLY A 35 -0.14 -8.56 38.74
C GLY A 35 1.25 -9.02 38.31
N PHE A 36 1.38 -9.93 37.36
CA PHE A 36 2.67 -10.17 36.72
C PHE A 36 3.01 -8.99 35.81
N ILE A 37 3.95 -8.16 36.24
CA ILE A 37 4.46 -6.99 35.50
C ILE A 37 4.84 -7.36 34.06
N ILE A 38 5.40 -8.54 33.83
CA ILE A 38 5.82 -9.04 32.53
C ILE A 38 4.63 -9.19 31.57
N THR A 39 3.49 -9.77 32.03
CA THR A 39 2.30 -9.93 31.21
C THR A 39 1.65 -8.59 30.88
N LEU A 40 1.68 -7.63 31.81
CA LEU A 40 1.19 -6.28 31.59
C LEU A 40 2.01 -5.56 30.50
N VAL A 41 3.34 -5.59 30.59
CA VAL A 41 4.23 -5.00 29.59
C VAL A 41 3.99 -5.62 28.21
N PHE A 42 3.86 -6.95 28.14
CA PHE A 42 3.59 -7.64 26.88
C PHE A 42 2.25 -7.25 26.28
N THR A 43 1.21 -7.11 27.10
CA THR A 43 -0.10 -6.64 26.65
C THR A 43 -0.05 -5.23 26.07
N ILE A 44 0.69 -4.31 26.71
CA ILE A 44 0.87 -2.94 26.20
C ILE A 44 1.59 -2.96 24.85
N VAL A 45 2.66 -3.74 24.71
CA VAL A 45 3.39 -3.86 23.44
C VAL A 45 2.50 -4.41 22.33
N MET A 46 1.73 -5.47 22.61
CA MET A 46 0.80 -6.06 21.63
C MET A 46 -0.32 -5.10 21.24
N ALA A 47 -0.86 -4.34 22.19
CA ALA A 47 -1.84 -3.29 21.90
C ALA A 47 -1.27 -2.20 20.99
N ALA A 48 -0.05 -1.75 21.25
CA ALA A 48 0.62 -0.77 20.39
C ALA A 48 0.85 -1.30 18.96
N LEU A 49 1.29 -2.56 18.81
CA LEU A 49 1.46 -3.20 17.51
C LEU A 49 0.11 -3.33 16.76
N THR A 50 -0.95 -3.68 17.47
CA THR A 50 -2.31 -3.75 16.89
C THR A 50 -2.79 -2.39 16.40
N LEU A 51 -2.58 -1.33 17.18
CA LEU A 51 -2.92 0.03 16.76
C LEU A 51 -2.10 0.47 15.54
N CYS A 52 -0.80 0.16 15.51
CA CYS A 52 0.06 0.43 14.35
C CYS A 52 -0.44 -0.30 13.09
N SER A 53 -0.77 -1.58 13.21
CA SER A 53 -1.29 -2.39 12.10
C SER A 53 -2.63 -1.87 11.62
N ALA A 54 -3.54 -1.51 12.53
CA ALA A 54 -4.84 -0.92 12.19
C ALA A 54 -4.66 0.44 11.48
N TYR A 55 -3.74 1.28 11.95
CA TYR A 55 -3.39 2.53 11.30
C TYR A 55 -2.91 2.31 9.86
N CYS A 56 -1.96 1.40 9.65
CA CYS A 56 -1.47 1.06 8.32
C CYS A 56 -2.60 0.56 7.40
N PHE A 57 -3.47 -0.32 7.92
CA PHE A 57 -4.61 -0.84 7.16
C PHE A 57 -5.60 0.25 6.74
N ILE A 58 -5.91 1.19 7.64
CA ILE A 58 -6.91 2.24 7.37
C ILE A 58 -6.37 3.31 6.43
N PHE A 59 -5.12 3.72 6.60
CA PHE A 59 -4.57 4.92 5.97
C PHE A 59 -3.63 4.64 4.81
N ILE A 60 -2.81 3.59 4.87
CA ILE A 60 -1.88 3.26 3.80
C ILE A 60 -2.58 2.42 2.74
N LYS A 61 -2.89 3.04 1.60
CA LYS A 61 -3.61 2.39 0.49
C LYS A 61 -3.31 3.03 -0.83
N LEU A 62 -3.53 2.27 -1.89
CA LEU A 62 -3.49 2.72 -3.26
C LEU A 62 -4.92 2.66 -3.82
N LEU A 63 -5.42 3.80 -4.28
CA LEU A 63 -6.74 3.90 -4.93
C LEU A 63 -6.52 4.07 -6.42
N ILE A 64 -7.06 3.16 -7.22
CA ILE A 64 -6.87 3.10 -8.66
C ILE A 64 -8.18 3.56 -9.32
N GLY A 65 -8.10 4.60 -10.15
CA GLY A 65 -9.21 5.14 -10.92
C GLY A 65 -9.07 4.86 -12.42
N GLU A 66 -9.87 5.53 -13.24
CA GLU A 66 -9.82 5.40 -14.71
C GLU A 66 -8.60 6.10 -15.31
N ASP A 67 -8.30 7.34 -14.86
CA ASP A 67 -7.27 8.21 -15.45
C ASP A 67 -6.13 8.54 -14.49
N SER A 68 -6.26 8.13 -13.23
CA SER A 68 -5.31 8.47 -12.16
C SER A 68 -5.35 7.47 -11.03
N PHE A 69 -4.28 7.42 -10.26
CA PHE A 69 -4.24 6.69 -8.99
C PHE A 69 -3.85 7.62 -7.84
N CYS A 70 -4.25 7.26 -6.63
CA CYS A 70 -3.93 8.01 -5.42
C CYS A 70 -3.16 7.14 -4.44
N HIS A 71 -1.94 7.53 -4.11
CA HIS A 71 -1.13 6.91 -3.07
C HIS A 71 -1.38 7.63 -1.74
N CYS A 72 -2.06 6.95 -0.83
CA CYS A 72 -2.35 7.43 0.51
C CYS A 72 -1.34 6.82 1.49
N LYS A 73 -0.53 7.65 2.15
CA LYS A 73 0.41 7.24 3.20
C LYS A 73 -0.09 7.55 4.60
N SER A 74 -0.96 8.55 4.71
CA SER A 74 -1.58 8.99 5.95
C SER A 74 -2.90 9.70 5.66
N PRO A 75 -3.70 10.06 6.68
CA PRO A 75 -4.92 10.84 6.48
C PRO A 75 -4.69 12.17 5.77
N TRP A 76 -3.52 12.76 5.98
CA TRP A 76 -3.13 14.08 5.45
C TRP A 76 -2.20 14.00 4.24
N ASP A 77 -1.46 12.89 4.05
CA ASP A 77 -0.56 12.69 2.91
C ASP A 77 -1.23 11.78 1.87
N LYS A 78 -2.01 12.40 1.01
CA LYS A 78 -2.67 11.77 -0.14
C LYS A 78 -2.18 12.47 -1.40
N LYS A 79 -1.48 11.73 -2.25
CA LYS A 79 -0.98 12.25 -3.52
C LYS A 79 -1.64 11.52 -4.67
N GLU A 80 -2.27 12.27 -5.53
CA GLU A 80 -2.86 11.78 -6.76
C GLU A 80 -1.89 12.00 -7.91
N TYR A 81 -1.74 10.99 -8.75
CA TYR A 81 -0.91 11.00 -9.94
C TYR A 81 -1.77 10.60 -11.14
N LYS A 82 -1.68 11.34 -12.23
CA LYS A 82 -2.22 10.90 -13.52
C LYS A 82 -1.30 9.83 -14.11
N TYR A 83 -1.85 8.91 -14.86
CA TYR A 83 -1.04 7.88 -15.52
C TYR A 83 -0.03 8.47 -16.50
N THR A 84 -0.41 9.55 -17.19
CA THR A 84 0.45 10.29 -18.11
C THR A 84 1.67 10.98 -17.47
N ASP A 85 1.64 11.17 -16.16
CA ASP A 85 2.72 11.86 -15.44
C ASP A 85 3.76 10.87 -14.89
N ILE A 86 3.50 9.57 -14.97
CA ILE A 86 4.42 8.53 -14.50
C ILE A 86 5.28 8.07 -15.67
N SER A 87 6.60 8.22 -15.53
CA SER A 87 7.56 7.84 -16.57
C SER A 87 7.97 6.37 -16.53
N GLU A 88 7.92 5.75 -15.35
CA GLU A 88 8.32 4.36 -15.17
C GLU A 88 7.50 3.71 -14.05
N VAL A 89 7.13 2.46 -14.25
CA VAL A 89 6.51 1.61 -13.24
C VAL A 89 7.10 0.21 -13.35
N TRP A 90 7.41 -0.42 -12.23
CA TRP A 90 7.94 -1.79 -12.21
C TRP A 90 7.67 -2.47 -10.87
N GLU A 91 7.62 -3.79 -10.92
CA GLU A 91 7.56 -4.61 -9.73
C GLU A 91 8.96 -4.95 -9.22
N SER A 92 9.08 -5.09 -7.93
CA SER A 92 10.28 -5.63 -7.30
C SER A 92 9.94 -6.51 -6.12
N THR A 93 10.79 -7.50 -5.87
CA THR A 93 10.66 -8.38 -4.71
C THR A 93 11.75 -8.02 -3.71
N GLY A 94 11.35 -7.81 -2.47
CA GLY A 94 12.26 -7.55 -1.35
C GLY A 94 12.12 -8.60 -0.26
N LYS A 95 13.05 -8.62 0.68
CA LYS A 95 12.95 -9.44 1.89
C LYS A 95 12.41 -8.58 3.04
N SER A 96 11.40 -9.09 3.72
CA SER A 96 10.94 -8.54 5.00
C SER A 96 11.99 -8.75 6.10
N VAL A 97 11.84 -8.01 7.19
CA VAL A 97 12.63 -8.20 8.42
C VAL A 97 12.58 -9.66 8.90
N ASN A 98 11.50 -10.36 8.67
CA ASN A 98 11.30 -11.77 9.02
C ASN A 98 11.78 -12.75 7.93
N GLY A 99 12.48 -12.27 6.88
CA GLY A 99 12.96 -13.08 5.76
C GLY A 99 11.89 -13.49 4.74
N ALA A 100 10.62 -13.16 4.97
CA ALA A 100 9.55 -13.42 4.02
C ALA A 100 9.69 -12.55 2.76
N SER A 101 9.37 -13.11 1.60
CA SER A 101 9.36 -12.36 0.33
C SER A 101 8.19 -11.36 0.34
N GLN A 102 8.45 -10.14 -0.07
CA GLN A 102 7.45 -9.08 -0.18
C GLN A 102 7.49 -8.47 -1.58
N ASN A 103 6.32 -8.21 -2.15
CA ASN A 103 6.18 -7.59 -3.46
C ASN A 103 5.95 -6.09 -3.32
N TYR A 104 6.65 -5.34 -4.13
CA TYR A 104 6.57 -3.88 -4.17
C TYR A 104 6.26 -3.41 -5.57
N LEU A 105 5.31 -2.50 -5.69
CA LEU A 105 5.15 -1.65 -6.84
C LEU A 105 6.06 -0.45 -6.66
N ASN A 106 6.93 -0.20 -7.63
CA ASN A 106 7.74 1.00 -7.69
C ASN A 106 7.25 1.85 -8.86
N TYR A 107 7.26 3.15 -8.69
CA TYR A 107 6.95 4.09 -9.76
C TYR A 107 7.75 5.36 -9.60
N ARG A 108 8.10 5.98 -10.72
CA ARG A 108 8.82 7.25 -10.77
C ARG A 108 7.84 8.40 -10.95
N THR A 109 7.84 9.32 -9.99
CA THR A 109 7.00 10.53 -10.01
C THR A 109 7.52 11.55 -11.02
N PRO A 110 6.72 12.57 -11.40
CA PRO A 110 7.17 13.66 -12.28
C PRO A 110 8.38 14.43 -11.75
N SER A 111 8.58 14.43 -10.43
CA SER A 111 9.77 15.04 -9.80
C SER A 111 11.02 14.16 -9.85
N GLY A 112 10.96 12.98 -10.48
CA GLY A 112 12.05 11.99 -10.53
C GLY A 112 12.21 11.12 -9.29
N GLU A 113 11.38 11.33 -8.26
CA GLU A 113 11.44 10.55 -7.03
C GLU A 113 10.81 9.16 -7.23
N VAL A 114 11.52 8.10 -6.81
CA VAL A 114 10.99 6.74 -6.83
C VAL A 114 10.17 6.49 -5.57
N LYS A 115 8.91 6.13 -5.74
CA LYS A 115 8.00 5.71 -4.67
C LYS A 115 7.85 4.20 -4.68
N LYS A 116 7.67 3.64 -3.47
CA LYS A 116 7.40 2.22 -3.28
C LYS A 116 6.07 2.03 -2.56
N PHE A 117 5.33 1.04 -3.00
CA PHE A 117 4.11 0.59 -2.35
C PHE A 117 4.14 -0.92 -2.19
N TYR A 118 3.94 -1.41 -0.97
CA TYR A 118 3.82 -2.84 -0.68
C TYR A 118 2.44 -3.35 -1.07
N PHE A 119 2.37 -4.51 -1.70
CA PHE A 119 1.11 -5.19 -2.00
C PHE A 119 1.20 -6.70 -1.73
N SER A 120 0.05 -7.28 -1.38
CA SER A 120 -0.08 -8.71 -1.15
C SER A 120 -0.23 -9.45 -2.48
N PRO A 121 0.23 -10.73 -2.58
CA PRO A 121 0.01 -11.54 -3.79
C PRO A 121 -1.45 -11.66 -4.24
N CYS A 122 -2.41 -11.55 -3.32
CA CYS A 122 -3.83 -11.58 -3.67
C CYS A 122 -4.32 -10.28 -4.36
N GLN A 123 -3.48 -9.28 -4.52
CA GLN A 123 -3.77 -7.98 -5.15
C GLN A 123 -3.03 -7.81 -6.48
N TYR A 124 -2.54 -8.91 -7.02
CA TYR A 124 -1.75 -8.90 -8.28
C TYR A 124 -2.56 -8.34 -9.44
N ASP A 125 -3.85 -8.69 -9.55
CA ASP A 125 -4.72 -8.27 -10.66
C ASP A 125 -4.91 -6.75 -10.67
N GLU A 126 -5.10 -6.14 -9.50
CA GLU A 126 -5.25 -4.68 -9.37
C GLU A 126 -3.94 -3.95 -9.72
N ILE A 127 -2.81 -4.51 -9.32
CA ILE A 127 -1.49 -3.95 -9.63
C ILE A 127 -1.17 -4.11 -11.12
N ALA A 128 -1.44 -5.28 -11.72
CA ALA A 128 -1.27 -5.51 -13.14
C ALA A 128 -2.12 -4.55 -13.98
N PHE A 129 -3.36 -4.31 -13.57
CA PHE A 129 -4.22 -3.30 -14.20
C PHE A 129 -3.62 -1.89 -14.15
N LEU A 130 -3.04 -1.50 -13.00
CA LEU A 130 -2.38 -0.20 -12.85
C LEU A 130 -1.17 -0.07 -13.76
N ILE A 131 -0.31 -1.09 -13.83
CA ILE A 131 0.86 -1.12 -14.70
C ILE A 131 0.43 -1.00 -16.16
N GLU A 132 -0.53 -1.82 -16.59
CA GLU A 132 -1.05 -1.78 -17.97
C GLU A 132 -1.60 -0.40 -18.35
N LYS A 133 -2.28 0.28 -17.42
CA LYS A 133 -2.80 1.63 -17.64
C LYS A 133 -1.69 2.66 -17.80
N ILE A 134 -0.63 2.57 -17.03
CA ILE A 134 0.52 3.48 -17.12
C ILE A 134 1.26 3.23 -18.44
N ASP A 135 1.57 1.97 -18.77
CA ASP A 135 2.30 1.62 -19.98
C ASP A 135 1.54 2.04 -21.26
N LYS A 136 0.23 1.77 -21.33
CA LYS A 136 -0.58 2.21 -22.48
C LYS A 136 -0.58 3.73 -22.67
N ASN A 137 -0.60 4.49 -21.57
CA ASN A 137 -0.56 5.95 -21.68
C ASN A 137 0.84 6.45 -22.05
N TYR A 138 1.90 5.74 -21.65
CA TYR A 138 3.26 6.06 -22.05
C TYR A 138 3.47 5.88 -23.57
N PHE A 139 3.09 4.74 -24.13
CA PHE A 139 3.17 4.45 -25.57
C PHE A 139 2.36 5.45 -26.42
N ASN A 140 1.12 5.76 -26.01
CA ASN A 140 0.30 6.75 -26.73
C ASN A 140 0.92 8.15 -26.75
N LYS A 141 1.72 8.50 -25.74
CA LYS A 141 2.42 9.79 -25.68
C LYS A 141 3.61 9.83 -26.63
N GLU A 142 4.38 8.75 -26.72
CA GLU A 142 5.51 8.66 -27.68
C GLU A 142 5.04 8.72 -29.13
N GLU A 143 3.91 8.07 -29.47
CA GLU A 143 3.31 8.16 -30.81
C GLU A 143 2.83 9.57 -31.14
N ALA A 144 2.30 10.31 -30.16
CA ALA A 144 1.84 11.69 -30.36
C ALA A 144 3.00 12.67 -30.54
N ASP A 145 4.07 12.55 -29.75
CA ASP A 145 5.26 13.40 -29.86
C ASP A 145 6.08 13.09 -31.13
N GLY A 146 6.14 11.82 -31.56
CA GLY A 146 6.86 11.41 -32.77
C GLY A 146 6.21 11.86 -34.08
N SER A 147 4.96 12.29 -34.08
CA SER A 147 4.24 12.77 -35.27
C SER A 147 4.42 14.27 -35.56
N GLU A 148 5.00 15.04 -34.66
CA GLU A 148 5.25 16.47 -34.83
C GLU A 148 6.59 16.81 -35.53
N ASP A 149 7.53 15.84 -35.57
CA ASP A 149 8.87 16.04 -36.16
C ASP A 149 8.94 15.73 -37.67
N GLU A 150 7.85 15.33 -38.33
CA GLU A 150 7.79 15.05 -39.78
C GLU A 150 7.01 16.07 -40.62
N GLN A 151 6.93 17.34 -40.19
CA GLN A 151 6.32 18.40 -41.03
C GLN A 151 7.32 19.53 -41.38
#